data_7ce5a06639f26a62bc2196787373f459
#
_entry.id   7ce5a06639f26a62bc2196787373f459
#
_cell.length_a   1.000
_cell.length_b   1.000
_cell.length_c   1.000
_cell.angle_alpha   90.00
_cell.angle_beta   90.00
_cell.angle_gamma   90.00
#
_symmetry.space_group_name_H-M   'P 1'
#
loop_
_entity.id
_entity.type
_entity.pdbx_description
1 polymer ?
#
loop_
_entity_poly.entity_id
_entity_poly.type
_entity_poly.pdbx_seq_one_letter_code
_entity_poly.pdbx_strand_id
1 'polypeptide(L)'
;LMLLAALARPEQIAGLIGIAAAPDFTKRLQWPKLTPEQQATVMEQGFVQVPSNYEDDYIFTRVLFEDGADNLLLEADIDLDLPVILLQGQQDMDVPEETAFEIARRLRSDDVTIELVKAAAHRCSGPAELKRLARAVDTMTEKYRDDRFQR
;
A
#
# COMPACT_ATOMS: atom_id res chain seq x y z
N LEU A 1 6.14 1.61 1.35
CA LEU A 1 7.21 2.49 0.84
C LEU A 1 6.68 3.82 0.31
N MET A 2 5.65 3.85 -0.57
CA MET A 2 5.09 5.06 -1.18
C MET A 2 4.77 6.16 -0.15
N LEU A 3 3.97 5.88 0.85
CA LEU A 3 3.59 6.83 1.91
C LEU A 3 4.80 7.29 2.74
N LEU A 4 5.69 6.37 3.13
CA LEU A 4 6.90 6.69 3.88
C LEU A 4 7.85 7.60 3.08
N ALA A 5 8.00 7.34 1.77
CA ALA A 5 8.80 8.20 0.90
C ALA A 5 8.21 9.61 0.78
N ALA A 6 6.87 9.72 0.68
CA ALA A 6 6.20 11.00 0.63
C ALA A 6 6.31 11.78 1.95
N LEU A 7 6.20 11.10 3.09
CA LEU A 7 6.42 11.72 4.42
C LEU A 7 7.86 12.21 4.59
N ALA A 8 8.83 11.48 4.06
CA ALA A 8 10.25 11.85 4.15
C ALA A 8 10.64 12.98 3.19
N ARG A 9 9.92 13.18 2.08
CA ARG A 9 10.25 14.14 1.01
C ARG A 9 9.00 14.79 0.41
N PRO A 10 8.13 15.41 1.22
CA PRO A 10 6.84 15.92 0.74
C PRO A 10 7.01 16.98 -0.35
N GLU A 11 8.09 17.77 -0.32
CA GLU A 11 8.38 18.81 -1.30
C GLU A 11 8.77 18.27 -2.69
N GLN A 12 9.09 16.98 -2.80
CA GLN A 12 9.49 16.33 -4.05
C GLN A 12 8.37 15.50 -4.68
N ILE A 13 7.24 15.38 -3.99
CA ILE A 13 6.13 14.52 -4.40
C ILE A 13 4.93 15.37 -4.77
N ALA A 14 4.48 15.25 -6.01
CA ALA A 14 3.31 15.98 -6.52
C ALA A 14 1.98 15.27 -6.24
N GLY A 15 2.00 13.96 -6.02
CA GLY A 15 0.83 13.14 -5.75
C GLY A 15 1.21 11.67 -5.66
N LEU A 16 0.28 10.82 -5.23
CA LEU A 16 0.50 9.40 -5.01
C LEU A 16 -0.52 8.54 -5.77
N ILE A 17 -0.03 7.45 -6.36
CA ILE A 17 -0.88 6.41 -6.92
C ILE A 17 -0.51 5.10 -6.23
N GLY A 18 -1.44 4.52 -5.48
CA GLY A 18 -1.29 3.23 -4.81
C GLY A 18 -2.08 2.13 -5.50
N ILE A 19 -1.45 0.98 -5.76
CA ILE A 19 -2.11 -0.22 -6.26
C ILE A 19 -2.08 -1.25 -5.15
N ALA A 20 -3.24 -1.71 -4.69
CA ALA A 20 -3.36 -2.63 -3.57
C ALA A 20 -2.46 -2.21 -2.40
N ALA A 21 -2.50 -0.92 -2.05
CA ALA A 21 -1.61 -0.33 -1.07
C ALA A 21 -1.83 -0.94 0.32
N ALA A 22 -0.76 -1.45 0.92
CA ALA A 22 -0.80 -2.13 2.20
C ALA A 22 0.25 -1.59 3.17
N PRO A 23 0.08 -0.36 3.71
CA PRO A 23 0.89 0.05 4.85
C PRO A 23 0.63 -0.89 6.02
N ASP A 24 1.61 -1.05 6.90
CA ASP A 24 1.54 -1.90 8.07
C ASP A 24 1.27 -3.40 7.77
N PHE A 25 1.54 -3.85 6.52
CA PHE A 25 1.21 -5.21 6.07
C PHE A 25 1.90 -6.28 6.93
N THR A 26 3.08 -6.01 7.44
CA THR A 26 3.82 -6.93 8.32
C THR A 26 3.03 -7.24 9.58
N LYS A 27 2.57 -6.20 10.28
CA LYS A 27 1.82 -6.30 11.54
C LYS A 27 0.38 -6.76 11.33
N ARG A 28 -0.29 -6.22 10.31
CA ARG A 28 -1.75 -6.38 10.14
C ARG A 28 -2.14 -7.55 9.26
N LEU A 29 -1.32 -7.91 8.28
CA LEU A 29 -1.68 -8.92 7.28
C LEU A 29 -0.81 -10.18 7.39
N GLN A 30 0.50 -10.06 7.61
CA GLN A 30 1.39 -11.22 7.57
C GLN A 30 1.59 -11.86 8.94
N TRP A 31 1.93 -11.08 9.96
CA TRP A 31 2.15 -11.62 11.30
C TRP A 31 0.97 -12.44 11.85
N PRO A 32 -0.30 -11.98 11.70
CA PRO A 32 -1.45 -12.77 12.17
C PRO A 32 -1.72 -14.06 11.39
N LYS A 33 -1.16 -14.20 10.19
CA LYS A 33 -1.28 -15.43 9.36
C LYS A 33 -0.27 -16.51 9.76
N LEU A 34 0.81 -16.13 10.46
CA LEU A 34 1.81 -17.07 10.93
C LEU A 34 1.28 -17.85 12.15
N THR A 35 1.55 -19.16 12.18
CA THR A 35 1.28 -19.96 13.39
C THR A 35 2.18 -19.53 14.54
N PRO A 36 1.83 -19.82 15.81
CA PRO A 36 2.69 -19.52 16.94
C PRO A 36 4.11 -20.11 16.80
N GLU A 37 4.23 -21.31 16.22
CA GLU A 37 5.52 -21.97 15.97
C GLU A 37 6.32 -21.22 14.90
N GLN A 38 5.66 -20.73 13.83
CA GLN A 38 6.30 -19.92 12.79
C GLN A 38 6.76 -18.57 13.33
N GLN A 39 5.93 -17.92 14.17
CA GLN A 39 6.30 -16.67 14.85
C GLN A 39 7.53 -16.87 15.74
N ALA A 40 7.56 -17.95 16.54
CA ALA A 40 8.72 -18.29 17.33
C ALA A 40 9.97 -18.54 16.46
N THR A 41 9.80 -19.29 15.36
CA THR A 41 10.89 -19.57 14.42
C THR A 41 11.49 -18.28 13.83
N VAL A 42 10.65 -17.33 13.41
CA VAL A 42 11.12 -16.01 12.93
C VAL A 42 11.97 -15.31 13.98
N MET A 43 11.50 -15.29 15.23
CA MET A 43 12.17 -14.55 16.29
C MET A 43 13.46 -15.22 16.74
N GLU A 44 13.51 -16.56 16.77
CA GLU A 44 14.67 -17.33 17.23
C GLU A 44 15.72 -17.57 16.14
N GLN A 45 15.28 -17.94 14.94
CA GLN A 45 16.16 -18.32 13.82
C GLN A 45 16.42 -17.17 12.85
N GLY A 46 15.66 -16.07 12.96
CA GLY A 46 15.79 -14.89 12.12
C GLY A 46 14.96 -14.91 10.83
N PHE A 47 14.37 -16.03 10.45
CA PHE A 47 13.47 -16.12 9.29
C PHE A 47 12.54 -17.33 9.39
N VAL A 48 11.47 -17.31 8.60
CA VAL A 48 10.59 -18.45 8.32
C VAL A 48 10.23 -18.47 6.84
N GLN A 49 10.12 -19.69 6.29
CA GLN A 49 9.61 -19.91 4.95
C GLN A 49 8.17 -20.42 5.06
N VAL A 50 7.24 -19.79 4.33
CA VAL A 50 5.83 -20.16 4.31
C VAL A 50 5.34 -20.31 2.88
N PRO A 51 4.46 -21.26 2.60
CA PRO A 51 3.87 -21.43 1.27
C PRO A 51 3.19 -20.14 0.80
N SER A 52 3.35 -19.81 -0.47
CA SER A 52 2.68 -18.70 -1.12
C SER A 52 1.63 -19.20 -2.13
N ASN A 53 0.79 -18.27 -2.60
CA ASN A 53 -0.12 -18.53 -3.74
C ASN A 53 0.60 -18.35 -5.10
N TYR A 54 1.91 -18.17 -5.11
CA TYR A 54 2.76 -17.92 -6.29
C TYR A 54 3.78 -19.04 -6.46
N GLU A 55 4.68 -18.92 -7.45
CA GLU A 55 5.67 -19.98 -7.76
C GLU A 55 6.64 -20.25 -6.61
N ASP A 56 7.08 -19.19 -5.91
CA ASP A 56 8.05 -19.30 -4.82
C ASP A 56 7.39 -19.08 -3.46
N ASP A 57 7.87 -19.79 -2.43
CA ASP A 57 7.48 -19.59 -1.05
C ASP A 57 7.91 -18.20 -0.54
N TYR A 58 7.13 -17.63 0.36
CA TYR A 58 7.53 -16.39 1.04
C TYR A 58 8.58 -16.67 2.11
N ILE A 59 9.64 -15.86 2.12
CA ILE A 59 10.61 -15.82 3.20
C ILE A 59 10.37 -14.56 4.02
N PHE A 60 9.86 -14.73 5.23
CA PHE A 60 9.69 -13.63 6.17
C PHE A 60 10.85 -13.60 7.17
N THR A 61 11.53 -12.47 7.25
CA THR A 61 12.65 -12.29 8.17
C THR A 61 12.24 -11.54 9.42
N ARG A 62 12.94 -11.77 10.53
CA ARG A 62 12.76 -11.00 11.75
C ARG A 62 12.94 -9.50 11.52
N VAL A 63 13.98 -9.11 10.77
CA VAL A 63 14.25 -7.71 10.42
C VAL A 63 13.08 -7.06 9.69
N LEU A 64 12.39 -7.78 8.79
CA LEU A 64 11.20 -7.27 8.10
C LEU A 64 10.08 -6.92 9.08
N PHE A 65 9.85 -7.75 10.10
CA PHE A 65 8.80 -7.49 11.09
C PHE A 65 9.20 -6.39 12.07
N GLU A 66 10.47 -6.35 12.50
CA GLU A 66 11.00 -5.30 13.36
C GLU A 66 10.96 -3.94 12.68
N ASP A 67 11.50 -3.83 11.45
CA ASP A 67 11.43 -2.61 10.65
C ASP A 67 9.99 -2.19 10.36
N GLY A 68 9.13 -3.16 10.05
CA GLY A 68 7.70 -2.89 9.83
C GLY A 68 6.99 -2.37 11.08
N ALA A 69 7.39 -2.79 12.27
CA ALA A 69 6.84 -2.30 13.54
C ALA A 69 7.27 -0.85 13.85
N ASP A 70 8.46 -0.47 13.42
CA ASP A 70 8.97 0.90 13.59
C ASP A 70 8.39 1.88 12.56
N ASN A 71 7.75 1.38 11.50
CA ASN A 71 7.25 2.17 10.37
C ASN A 71 5.72 2.07 10.18
N LEU A 72 4.96 1.93 11.28
CA LEU A 72 3.50 1.86 11.24
C LEU A 72 2.89 3.23 10.89
N LEU A 73 1.90 3.22 10.00
CA LEU A 73 1.25 4.43 9.50
C LEU A 73 -0.25 4.51 9.85
N LEU A 74 -0.92 3.37 9.98
CA LEU A 74 -2.37 3.36 10.18
C LEU A 74 -2.81 3.47 11.65
N GLU A 75 -1.88 3.67 12.57
CA GLU A 75 -2.18 3.86 13.99
C GLU A 75 -2.47 5.34 14.34
N ALA A 76 -2.10 6.28 13.45
CA ALA A 76 -2.31 7.72 13.61
C ALA A 76 -2.71 8.37 12.27
N ASP A 77 -2.99 9.66 12.29
CA ASP A 77 -3.22 10.42 11.08
C ASP A 77 -1.92 10.55 10.28
N ILE A 78 -2.03 10.44 8.95
CA ILE A 78 -0.92 10.54 8.02
C ILE A 78 -0.83 11.98 7.53
N ASP A 79 0.20 12.70 7.95
CA ASP A 79 0.41 14.13 7.65
C ASP A 79 0.89 14.35 6.21
N LEU A 80 0.06 13.94 5.24
CA LEU A 80 0.24 14.18 3.81
C LEU A 80 -0.97 14.92 3.27
N ASP A 81 -0.70 16.10 2.69
CA ASP A 81 -1.70 16.98 2.07
C ASP A 81 -1.39 17.13 0.59
N LEU A 82 -1.59 16.06 -0.14
CA LEU A 82 -1.34 15.95 -1.59
C LEU A 82 -2.34 15.00 -2.23
N PRO A 83 -2.58 15.09 -3.56
CA PRO A 83 -3.52 14.23 -4.26
C PRO A 83 -3.12 12.75 -4.16
N VAL A 84 -4.09 11.88 -3.87
CA VAL A 84 -3.88 10.43 -3.77
C VAL A 84 -4.94 9.68 -4.57
N ILE A 85 -4.51 8.74 -5.39
CA ILE A 85 -5.39 7.79 -6.08
C ILE A 85 -5.03 6.37 -5.62
N LEU A 86 -6.00 5.64 -5.09
CA LEU A 86 -5.84 4.25 -4.67
C LEU A 86 -6.64 3.34 -5.61
N LEU A 87 -5.96 2.42 -6.28
CA LEU A 87 -6.56 1.39 -7.12
C LEU A 87 -6.61 0.08 -6.32
N GLN A 88 -7.81 -0.46 -6.09
CA GLN A 88 -8.00 -1.65 -5.27
C GLN A 88 -8.89 -2.67 -5.98
N GLY A 89 -8.41 -3.91 -6.08
CA GLY A 89 -9.19 -5.04 -6.55
C GLY A 89 -10.09 -5.61 -5.45
N GLN A 90 -11.37 -5.91 -5.76
CA GLN A 90 -12.26 -6.55 -4.78
C GLN A 90 -12.09 -8.08 -4.71
N GLN A 91 -11.30 -8.68 -5.63
CA GLN A 91 -10.89 -10.08 -5.57
C GLN A 91 -9.46 -10.24 -5.05
N ASP A 92 -8.92 -9.21 -4.39
CA ASP A 92 -7.62 -9.26 -3.76
C ASP A 92 -7.69 -10.13 -2.49
N MET A 93 -6.97 -11.25 -2.52
CA MET A 93 -6.89 -12.19 -1.38
C MET A 93 -5.75 -11.86 -0.42
N ASP A 94 -4.88 -10.93 -0.80
CA ASP A 94 -3.70 -10.54 -0.02
C ASP A 94 -3.95 -9.27 0.80
N VAL A 95 -4.60 -8.26 0.19
CA VAL A 95 -4.90 -6.97 0.80
C VAL A 95 -6.40 -6.68 0.74
N PRO A 96 -7.09 -6.67 1.89
CA PRO A 96 -8.53 -6.34 1.96
C PRO A 96 -8.81 -4.92 1.45
N GLU A 97 -9.95 -4.73 0.77
CA GLU A 97 -10.35 -3.41 0.26
C GLU A 97 -10.52 -2.36 1.36
N GLU A 98 -10.84 -2.79 2.59
CA GLU A 98 -10.95 -1.93 3.77
C GLU A 98 -9.65 -1.16 4.05
N THR A 99 -8.50 -1.72 3.65
CA THR A 99 -7.20 -1.05 3.80
C THR A 99 -7.15 0.25 2.99
N ALA A 100 -7.69 0.27 1.77
CA ALA A 100 -7.76 1.49 0.97
C ALA A 100 -8.64 2.57 1.63
N PHE A 101 -9.77 2.18 2.21
CA PHE A 101 -10.63 3.11 2.96
C PHE A 101 -9.94 3.61 4.24
N GLU A 102 -9.19 2.76 4.93
CA GLU A 102 -8.46 3.18 6.12
C GLU A 102 -7.34 4.16 5.79
N ILE A 103 -6.58 3.92 4.72
CA ILE A 103 -5.57 4.88 4.22
C ILE A 103 -6.25 6.23 3.94
N ALA A 104 -7.35 6.24 3.20
CA ALA A 104 -8.07 7.47 2.86
C ALA A 104 -8.55 8.23 4.11
N ARG A 105 -9.05 7.53 5.13
CA ARG A 105 -9.48 8.16 6.38
C ARG A 105 -8.34 8.73 7.21
N ARG A 106 -7.14 8.16 7.11
CA ARG A 106 -5.95 8.59 7.86
C ARG A 106 -5.18 9.71 7.19
N LEU A 107 -5.28 9.83 5.88
CA LEU A 107 -4.64 10.93 5.15
C LEU A 107 -5.28 12.27 5.52
N ARG A 108 -4.45 13.29 5.74
CA ARG A 108 -4.90 14.66 5.97
C ARG A 108 -5.47 15.29 4.69
N SER A 109 -5.06 14.81 3.53
CA SER A 109 -5.52 15.31 2.24
C SER A 109 -7.02 15.11 2.04
N ASP A 110 -7.72 16.13 1.57
CA ASP A 110 -9.10 16.06 1.10
C ASP A 110 -9.21 15.53 -0.34
N ASP A 111 -8.09 15.47 -1.09
CA ASP A 111 -8.05 15.01 -2.48
C ASP A 111 -7.62 13.54 -2.56
N VAL A 112 -8.47 12.66 -2.07
CA VAL A 112 -8.23 11.20 -2.08
C VAL A 112 -9.33 10.51 -2.87
N THR A 113 -8.93 9.77 -3.91
CA THR A 113 -9.83 8.95 -4.73
C THR A 113 -9.52 7.47 -4.54
N ILE A 114 -10.55 6.66 -4.29
CA ILE A 114 -10.45 5.19 -4.30
C ILE A 114 -11.20 4.66 -5.52
N GLU A 115 -10.51 3.93 -6.37
CA GLU A 115 -11.12 3.20 -7.48
C GLU A 115 -11.17 1.70 -7.16
N LEU A 116 -12.38 1.20 -6.84
CA LEU A 116 -12.61 -0.22 -6.61
C LEU A 116 -12.90 -0.94 -7.91
N VAL A 117 -12.15 -2.01 -8.19
CA VAL A 117 -12.30 -2.81 -9.40
C VAL A 117 -12.81 -4.20 -9.02
N LYS A 118 -14.12 -4.44 -9.22
CA LYS A 118 -14.81 -5.65 -8.74
C LYS A 118 -14.17 -6.96 -9.19
N ALA A 119 -13.64 -7.02 -10.42
CA ALA A 119 -13.08 -8.23 -10.99
C ALA A 119 -11.55 -8.34 -10.86
N ALA A 120 -10.89 -7.32 -10.30
CA ALA A 120 -9.43 -7.31 -10.20
C ALA A 120 -8.94 -8.02 -8.93
N ALA A 121 -7.85 -8.77 -9.10
CA ALA A 121 -7.08 -9.38 -8.02
C ALA A 121 -5.90 -8.47 -7.60
N HIS A 122 -5.07 -8.93 -6.67
CA HIS A 122 -3.97 -8.18 -6.04
C HIS A 122 -3.07 -7.42 -7.01
N ARG A 123 -2.63 -8.05 -8.08
CA ARG A 123 -1.66 -7.44 -9.00
C ARG A 123 -2.23 -6.33 -9.90
N CYS A 124 -3.55 -6.25 -10.06
CA CYS A 124 -4.22 -5.29 -10.96
C CYS A 124 -3.50 -5.15 -12.32
N SER A 125 -3.04 -6.25 -12.91
CA SER A 125 -2.14 -6.26 -14.07
C SER A 125 -2.81 -6.65 -15.39
N GLY A 126 -4.12 -6.84 -15.40
CA GLY A 126 -4.87 -7.09 -16.63
C GLY A 126 -4.95 -5.86 -17.54
N PRO A 127 -5.28 -6.03 -18.84
CA PRO A 127 -5.33 -4.90 -19.78
C PRO A 127 -6.31 -3.79 -19.36
N ALA A 128 -7.40 -4.14 -18.67
CA ALA A 128 -8.37 -3.16 -18.19
C ALA A 128 -7.81 -2.36 -17.00
N GLU A 129 -7.13 -3.04 -16.07
CA GLU A 129 -6.50 -2.43 -14.89
C GLU A 129 -5.33 -1.53 -15.30
N LEU A 130 -4.51 -1.94 -16.27
CA LEU A 130 -3.43 -1.12 -16.79
C LEU A 130 -3.94 0.17 -17.46
N LYS A 131 -5.11 0.12 -18.13
CA LYS A 131 -5.75 1.34 -18.67
C LYS A 131 -6.24 2.26 -17.55
N ARG A 132 -6.68 1.72 -16.41
CA ARG A 132 -7.06 2.51 -15.24
C ARG A 132 -5.86 3.19 -14.62
N LEU A 133 -4.76 2.44 -14.46
CA LEU A 133 -3.50 2.99 -13.99
C LEU A 133 -3.00 4.13 -14.89
N ALA A 134 -3.03 3.95 -16.22
CA ALA A 134 -2.66 5.01 -17.17
C ALA A 134 -3.51 6.27 -16.98
N ARG A 135 -4.84 6.13 -16.84
CA ARG A 135 -5.74 7.26 -16.55
C ARG A 135 -5.43 7.93 -15.20
N ALA A 136 -5.10 7.15 -14.18
CA ALA A 136 -4.71 7.70 -12.88
C ALA A 136 -3.44 8.55 -13.01
N VAL A 137 -2.46 8.09 -13.80
CA VAL A 137 -1.24 8.85 -14.09
C VAL A 137 -1.55 10.14 -14.86
N ASP A 138 -2.41 10.08 -15.88
CA ASP A 138 -2.83 11.27 -16.66
C ASP A 138 -3.51 12.29 -15.73
N THR A 139 -4.50 11.84 -14.93
CA THR A 139 -5.20 12.70 -13.96
C THR A 139 -4.24 13.36 -12.97
N MET A 140 -3.29 12.61 -12.42
CA MET A 140 -2.30 13.14 -11.48
C MET A 140 -1.38 14.16 -12.17
N THR A 141 -1.00 13.89 -13.42
CA THR A 141 -0.15 14.79 -14.21
C THR A 141 -0.86 16.11 -14.54
N GLU A 142 -2.15 16.06 -14.86
CA GLU A 142 -2.98 17.25 -15.10
C GLU A 142 -3.09 18.10 -13.85
N LYS A 143 -3.43 17.52 -12.70
CA LYS A 143 -3.47 18.22 -11.40
C LYS A 143 -2.16 18.94 -11.10
N TYR A 144 -1.03 18.26 -11.27
CA TYR A 144 0.29 18.85 -11.03
C TYR A 144 0.61 20.04 -11.95
N ARG A 145 0.15 20.00 -13.21
CA ARG A 145 0.31 21.10 -14.17
C ARG A 145 -0.52 22.31 -13.75
N ASP A 146 -1.76 22.09 -13.37
CA ASP A 146 -2.69 23.17 -12.97
C ASP A 146 -2.16 23.89 -11.71
N ASP A 147 -1.68 23.18 -10.71
CA ASP A 147 -1.11 23.74 -9.50
C ASP A 147 0.13 24.61 -9.77
N ARG A 148 0.92 24.28 -10.78
CA ARG A 148 2.11 25.07 -11.17
C ARG A 148 1.76 26.39 -11.85
N PHE A 149 0.61 26.49 -12.49
CA PHE A 149 0.17 27.71 -13.16
C PHE A 149 -0.64 28.64 -12.24
N GLN A 150 -1.04 28.18 -11.05
CA GLN A 150 -1.79 28.97 -10.07
C GLN A 150 -0.91 29.61 -8.98
N ARG A 151 0.39 29.34 -8.97
CA ARG A 151 1.40 29.95 -8.10
C ARG A 151 2.25 30.94 -8.88
#